data_18c0405f00e98efbf8bea26c6632e571
#
_entry.id   18c0405f00e98efbf8bea26c6632e571
#
_cell.length_a   1.000
_cell.length_b   1.000
_cell.length_c   1.000
_cell.angle_alpha   90.00
_cell.angle_beta   90.00
_cell.angle_gamma   90.00
#
_symmetry.space_group_name_H-M   'P 1'
#
loop_
_entity.id
_entity.type
_entity.pdbx_description
1 polymer ?
#
loop_
_entity_poly.entity_id
_entity_poly.type
_entity_poly.pdbx_seq_one_letter_code
_entity_poly.pdbx_strand_id
1 'polypeptide(L)'
;MKKKLLVILGAGSSTPLGMPSVPDVDQLMAQWGIEWATWRGTTDHFGKLWQSAEMYYKSGPTGPRPALNFEKVLGDMVALAHWMEPPPWGDTLRQAACGGAPPPELIFQSQEPECEAVEDLLADEGDLVNVEHETIGESLDEVVPASEESPTGKYGAYIELMDELSFLLEKLAQHMRTLCQRFDPATGAAERYRMLLRGLREKFDVGIYNLNYDAAALNALPGSYTGFGEMGTFEPSVIIERSRWDFVYHLHGSVHHSLSQQFGDEICWRRSLDEHFFDGSEGRSNDKRSEGRSFPITTLIAGGFKLDQLLVEPFHLLYATLVRHVYMADAILIGGYGFGDVHVNRALKNRFSRGDGQLPVMILDLAGDRTGPMAFRYDLWAMEVCSAFGADGHFFAEPGRLSPPVPGDLTARGTFEVDAQHRIAIWHGGFVGAERRLPGIIEWLDGAADGVLIPDSGQ
;
A
#
# COMPACT_ATOMS: atom_id res chain seq x y z
N MET A 1 12.49 16.09 -27.52
CA MET A 1 12.43 15.34 -26.24
C MET A 1 10.99 14.90 -26.07
N LYS A 2 10.76 13.65 -25.60
CA LYS A 2 9.42 13.22 -25.20
C LYS A 2 8.97 14.01 -23.96
N LYS A 3 7.65 14.14 -23.79
CA LYS A 3 7.07 14.67 -22.54
C LYS A 3 7.28 13.69 -21.40
N LYS A 4 7.43 14.19 -20.19
CA LYS A 4 7.61 13.42 -18.96
C LYS A 4 6.27 13.01 -18.39
N LEU A 5 6.00 11.71 -18.35
CA LEU A 5 4.81 11.15 -17.74
C LEU A 5 5.14 10.55 -16.38
N LEU A 6 4.52 11.10 -15.34
CA LEU A 6 4.53 10.51 -14.02
C LEU A 6 3.39 9.50 -13.90
N VAL A 7 3.72 8.27 -13.54
CA VAL A 7 2.74 7.20 -13.29
C VAL A 7 2.78 6.82 -11.82
N ILE A 8 1.61 6.79 -11.17
CA ILE A 8 1.44 6.33 -9.78
C ILE A 8 0.53 5.10 -9.82
N LEU A 9 1.03 3.97 -9.32
CA LEU A 9 0.31 2.70 -9.30
C LEU A 9 -0.03 2.28 -7.88
N GLY A 10 -1.31 1.98 -7.63
CA GLY A 10 -1.79 1.38 -6.39
C GLY A 10 -2.34 -0.04 -6.61
N ALA A 11 -2.83 -0.69 -5.55
CA ALA A 11 -3.21 -2.10 -5.53
C ALA A 11 -4.20 -2.50 -6.64
N GLY A 12 -5.17 -1.65 -6.97
CA GLY A 12 -6.11 -1.91 -8.06
C GLY A 12 -5.50 -2.07 -9.44
N SER A 13 -4.24 -1.68 -9.65
CA SER A 13 -3.53 -1.89 -10.92
C SER A 13 -3.05 -3.34 -11.08
N SER A 14 -2.74 -4.05 -10.00
CA SER A 14 -2.19 -5.42 -10.01
C SER A 14 -3.16 -6.50 -9.53
N THR A 15 -4.28 -6.14 -8.90
CA THR A 15 -5.33 -7.11 -8.56
C THR A 15 -5.78 -7.97 -9.76
N PRO A 16 -5.99 -7.42 -10.99
CA PRO A 16 -6.33 -8.24 -12.15
C PRO A 16 -5.23 -9.22 -12.57
N LEU A 17 -4.03 -9.09 -12.02
CA LEU A 17 -2.88 -9.99 -12.25
C LEU A 17 -2.76 -11.08 -11.19
N GLY A 18 -3.75 -11.21 -10.29
CA GLY A 18 -3.75 -12.18 -9.20
C GLY A 18 -3.04 -11.71 -7.93
N MET A 19 -2.70 -10.43 -7.84
CA MET A 19 -2.18 -9.86 -6.60
C MET A 19 -3.35 -9.57 -5.64
N PRO A 20 -3.15 -9.74 -4.31
CA PRO A 20 -4.23 -9.58 -3.35
C PRO A 20 -4.71 -8.13 -3.29
N SER A 21 -6.00 -7.96 -3.09
CA SER A 21 -6.58 -6.69 -2.70
C SER A 21 -6.34 -6.40 -1.22
N VAL A 22 -6.64 -5.18 -0.76
CA VAL A 22 -6.54 -4.85 0.68
C VAL A 22 -7.41 -5.78 1.54
N PRO A 23 -8.69 -6.06 1.20
CA PRO A 23 -9.49 -7.04 1.95
C PRO A 23 -8.92 -8.45 2.00
N ASP A 24 -8.24 -8.91 0.93
CA ASP A 24 -7.57 -10.22 0.94
C ASP A 24 -6.41 -10.23 1.95
N VAL A 25 -5.64 -9.14 2.00
CA VAL A 25 -4.55 -9.00 2.98
C VAL A 25 -5.10 -8.92 4.40
N ASP A 26 -6.24 -8.26 4.62
CA ASP A 26 -6.91 -8.19 5.93
C ASP A 26 -7.20 -9.60 6.48
N GLN A 27 -7.72 -10.49 5.63
CA GLN A 27 -8.01 -11.88 6.01
C GLN A 27 -6.73 -12.67 6.31
N LEU A 28 -5.71 -12.51 5.47
CA LEU A 28 -4.41 -13.16 5.69
C LEU A 28 -3.77 -12.72 7.00
N MET A 29 -3.78 -11.43 7.31
CA MET A 29 -3.24 -10.90 8.56
C MET A 29 -3.95 -11.47 9.78
N ALA A 30 -5.28 -11.55 9.74
CA ALA A 30 -6.06 -12.17 10.82
C ALA A 30 -5.70 -13.64 11.01
N GLN A 31 -5.56 -14.40 9.93
CA GLN A 31 -5.13 -15.80 9.99
C GLN A 31 -3.71 -15.93 10.58
N TRP A 32 -2.76 -15.12 10.14
CA TRP A 32 -1.38 -15.18 10.63
C TRP A 32 -1.26 -14.74 12.09
N GLY A 33 -2.09 -13.81 12.57
CA GLY A 33 -2.16 -13.46 14.00
C GLY A 33 -2.57 -14.68 14.87
N ILE A 34 -3.56 -15.45 14.41
CA ILE A 34 -3.97 -16.71 15.06
C ILE A 34 -2.85 -17.76 15.02
N GLU A 35 -2.17 -17.91 13.86
CA GLU A 35 -1.02 -18.83 13.73
C GLU A 35 0.09 -18.45 14.71
N TRP A 36 0.44 -17.17 14.80
CA TRP A 36 1.42 -16.66 15.74
C TRP A 36 1.05 -16.98 17.20
N ALA A 37 -0.15 -16.61 17.60
CA ALA A 37 -0.64 -16.82 18.96
C ALA A 37 -0.62 -18.30 19.35
N THR A 38 -1.05 -19.19 18.43
CA THR A 38 -1.05 -20.63 18.62
C THR A 38 0.38 -21.18 18.75
N TRP A 39 1.28 -20.75 17.88
CA TRP A 39 2.67 -21.23 17.88
C TRP A 39 3.45 -20.80 19.13
N ARG A 40 3.25 -19.54 19.56
CA ARG A 40 3.94 -18.98 20.73
C ARG A 40 3.25 -19.29 22.06
N GLY A 41 1.99 -19.72 22.02
CA GLY A 41 1.17 -19.88 23.24
C GLY A 41 0.84 -18.53 23.91
N THR A 42 0.67 -17.48 23.10
CA THR A 42 0.46 -16.10 23.55
C THR A 42 -0.88 -15.56 23.06
N THR A 43 -1.04 -14.23 23.11
CA THR A 43 -2.22 -13.52 22.66
C THR A 43 -2.10 -13.18 21.17
N ASP A 44 -3.18 -13.34 20.41
CA ASP A 44 -3.39 -12.71 19.11
C ASP A 44 -3.71 -11.23 19.30
N HIS A 45 -2.67 -10.37 19.29
CA HIS A 45 -2.85 -8.93 19.49
C HIS A 45 -3.49 -8.27 18.26
N PHE A 46 -3.14 -8.74 17.05
CA PHE A 46 -3.74 -8.22 15.83
C PHE A 46 -5.25 -8.44 15.82
N GLY A 47 -5.72 -9.67 16.06
CA GLY A 47 -7.15 -10.00 16.08
C GLY A 47 -7.91 -9.25 17.17
N LYS A 48 -7.34 -9.10 18.38
CA LYS A 48 -7.96 -8.32 19.47
C LYS A 48 -8.08 -6.83 19.14
N LEU A 49 -7.05 -6.23 18.54
CA LEU A 49 -7.09 -4.83 18.12
C LEU A 49 -8.09 -4.64 16.98
N TRP A 50 -8.15 -5.60 16.04
CA TRP A 50 -9.16 -5.59 14.98
C TRP A 50 -10.58 -5.57 15.55
N GLN A 51 -10.91 -6.50 16.44
CA GLN A 51 -12.23 -6.57 17.08
C GLN A 51 -12.56 -5.28 17.85
N SER A 52 -11.59 -4.74 18.58
CA SER A 52 -11.77 -3.48 19.33
C SER A 52 -12.05 -2.29 18.40
N ALA A 53 -11.33 -2.22 17.28
CA ALA A 53 -11.53 -1.21 16.25
C ALA A 53 -12.91 -1.35 15.59
N GLU A 54 -13.34 -2.57 15.25
CA GLU A 54 -14.68 -2.81 14.71
C GLU A 54 -15.79 -2.36 15.67
N MET A 55 -15.68 -2.69 16.95
CA MET A 55 -16.64 -2.25 17.95
C MET A 55 -16.72 -0.71 18.03
N TYR A 56 -15.56 -0.05 17.99
CA TYR A 56 -15.50 1.41 17.96
C TYR A 56 -16.15 1.98 16.71
N TYR A 57 -15.91 1.36 15.53
CA TYR A 57 -16.51 1.79 14.27
C TYR A 57 -18.01 1.56 14.21
N LYS A 58 -18.53 0.52 14.86
CA LYS A 58 -19.97 0.22 14.96
C LYS A 58 -20.69 1.17 15.94
N SER A 59 -20.06 1.53 17.03
CA SER A 59 -20.66 2.34 18.12
C SER A 59 -20.41 3.84 18.02
N GLY A 60 -19.48 4.27 17.19
CA GLY A 60 -19.05 5.68 17.11
C GLY A 60 -19.98 6.58 16.26
N PRO A 61 -19.69 7.89 16.21
CA PRO A 61 -20.51 8.85 15.47
C PRO A 61 -20.65 8.49 14.00
N THR A 62 -21.83 8.72 13.43
CA THR A 62 -22.11 8.48 12.00
C THR A 62 -21.41 9.52 11.15
N GLY A 63 -20.59 9.10 10.21
CA GLY A 63 -19.89 9.95 9.24
C GLY A 63 -18.96 9.14 8.33
N PRO A 64 -18.49 9.69 7.21
CA PRO A 64 -17.51 9.02 6.37
C PRO A 64 -16.21 8.80 7.17
N ARG A 65 -15.79 7.55 7.28
CA ARG A 65 -14.57 7.13 7.97
C ARG A 65 -13.70 6.33 7.04
N PRO A 66 -12.37 6.38 7.20
CA PRO A 66 -11.50 5.41 6.55
C PRO A 66 -11.97 3.99 6.87
N ALA A 67 -11.95 3.11 5.88
CA ALA A 67 -12.24 1.70 6.13
C ALA A 67 -11.22 1.14 7.12
N LEU A 68 -11.68 0.31 8.06
CA LEU A 68 -10.79 -0.50 8.87
C LEU A 68 -10.05 -1.45 7.92
N ASN A 69 -8.75 -1.50 8.02
CA ASN A 69 -7.90 -2.40 7.25
C ASN A 69 -6.65 -2.79 8.06
N PHE A 70 -5.89 -3.76 7.56
CA PHE A 70 -4.70 -4.25 8.23
C PHE A 70 -3.67 -3.15 8.53
N GLU A 71 -3.49 -2.17 7.64
CA GLU A 71 -2.55 -1.06 7.87
C GLU A 71 -2.92 -0.23 9.10
N LYS A 72 -4.23 -0.01 9.32
CA LYS A 72 -4.72 0.70 10.51
C LYS A 72 -4.40 -0.10 11.78
N VAL A 73 -4.66 -1.40 11.77
CA VAL A 73 -4.43 -2.26 12.93
C VAL A 73 -2.94 -2.41 13.23
N LEU A 74 -2.09 -2.57 12.21
CA LEU A 74 -0.63 -2.55 12.41
C LEU A 74 -0.15 -1.23 13.01
N GLY A 75 -0.73 -0.10 12.60
CA GLY A 75 -0.45 1.20 13.21
C GLY A 75 -0.86 1.27 14.68
N ASP A 76 -2.00 0.70 15.02
CA ASP A 76 -2.48 0.62 16.41
C ASP A 76 -1.59 -0.33 17.25
N MET A 77 -1.06 -1.42 16.67
CA MET A 77 -0.06 -2.28 17.32
C MET A 77 1.20 -1.50 17.68
N VAL A 78 1.75 -0.70 16.76
CA VAL A 78 2.93 0.14 17.02
C VAL A 78 2.63 1.18 18.08
N ALA A 79 1.49 1.85 18.02
CA ALA A 79 1.09 2.83 19.03
C ALA A 79 0.98 2.18 20.42
N LEU A 80 0.41 0.98 20.50
CA LEU A 80 0.34 0.20 21.71
C LEU A 80 1.72 -0.21 22.22
N ALA A 81 2.60 -0.67 21.32
CA ALA A 81 3.98 -1.02 21.66
C ALA A 81 4.73 0.18 22.26
N HIS A 82 4.64 1.35 21.65
CA HIS A 82 5.24 2.57 22.21
C HIS A 82 4.67 2.94 23.57
N TRP A 83 3.38 2.72 23.80
CA TRP A 83 2.76 2.92 25.09
C TRP A 83 3.31 1.96 26.15
N MET A 84 3.65 0.75 25.78
CA MET A 84 4.16 -0.31 26.66
C MET A 84 5.70 -0.31 26.79
N GLU A 85 6.40 0.48 25.98
CA GLU A 85 7.88 0.50 25.98
C GLU A 85 8.45 0.86 27.36
N PRO A 86 9.47 0.09 27.82
CA PRO A 86 10.01 0.29 29.17
C PRO A 86 10.85 1.57 29.28
N PRO A 87 10.97 2.14 30.52
CA PRO A 87 11.97 3.16 30.77
C PRO A 87 13.40 2.69 30.46
N PRO A 88 14.33 3.58 30.05
CA PRO A 88 14.18 5.04 29.98
C PRO A 88 13.50 5.56 28.71
N TRP A 89 13.05 4.69 27.85
CA TRP A 89 12.62 5.00 26.49
C TRP A 89 11.10 5.14 26.35
N GLY A 90 10.34 4.78 27.39
CA GLY A 90 8.89 4.88 27.40
C GLY A 90 8.39 6.32 27.28
N ASP A 91 7.18 6.45 26.72
CA ASP A 91 6.54 7.73 26.45
C ASP A 91 6.39 8.56 27.76
N THR A 92 6.87 9.82 27.73
CA THR A 92 6.73 10.77 28.83
C THR A 92 5.27 11.05 29.16
N LEU A 93 4.36 10.99 28.16
CA LEU A 93 2.91 11.11 28.39
C LEU A 93 2.37 9.96 29.23
N ARG A 94 2.84 8.72 28.99
CA ARG A 94 2.48 7.58 29.81
C ARG A 94 2.96 7.77 31.26
N GLN A 95 4.21 8.19 31.43
CA GLN A 95 4.74 8.45 32.78
C GLN A 95 3.96 9.54 33.49
N ALA A 96 3.59 10.60 32.77
CA ALA A 96 2.77 11.67 33.31
C ALA A 96 1.32 11.22 33.64
N ALA A 97 0.71 10.41 32.76
CA ALA A 97 -0.65 9.93 32.92
C ALA A 97 -0.79 8.84 33.99
N CYS A 98 0.20 7.96 34.13
CA CYS A 98 0.15 6.81 35.04
C CYS A 98 0.94 7.02 36.33
N GLY A 99 1.56 8.20 36.53
CA GLY A 99 2.30 8.51 37.77
C GLY A 99 3.42 7.53 38.13
N GLY A 100 4.05 6.89 37.12
CA GLY A 100 5.03 5.86 37.32
C GLY A 100 4.48 4.48 37.67
N ALA A 101 3.16 4.34 37.80
CA ALA A 101 2.53 3.03 37.89
C ALA A 101 2.72 2.25 36.57
N PRO A 102 2.77 0.90 36.60
CA PRO A 102 2.67 0.13 35.37
C PRO A 102 1.40 0.56 34.62
N PRO A 103 1.43 0.56 33.27
CA PRO A 103 0.21 0.82 32.50
C PRO A 103 -0.89 -0.09 33.07
N PRO A 104 -2.14 0.41 33.19
CA PRO A 104 -3.23 -0.46 33.55
C PRO A 104 -3.10 -1.69 32.66
N GLU A 105 -3.13 -2.87 33.26
CA GLU A 105 -3.21 -4.10 32.47
C GLU A 105 -4.29 -3.81 31.44
N LEU A 106 -3.91 -3.84 30.18
CA LEU A 106 -4.89 -3.79 29.10
C LEU A 106 -5.69 -5.07 29.27
N ILE A 107 -6.67 -4.99 30.17
CA ILE A 107 -7.65 -6.03 30.38
C ILE A 107 -8.47 -5.99 29.10
N PHE A 108 -7.96 -6.67 28.07
CA PHE A 108 -8.83 -7.22 27.08
C PHE A 108 -9.74 -8.17 27.87
N GLN A 109 -10.88 -7.66 28.32
CA GLN A 109 -11.86 -8.50 28.94
C GLN A 109 -12.08 -9.63 27.95
N SER A 110 -11.61 -10.81 28.32
CA SER A 110 -11.96 -12.03 27.65
C SER A 110 -13.46 -12.26 27.95
N GLN A 111 -14.32 -11.57 27.23
CA GLN A 111 -15.58 -12.15 26.88
C GLN A 111 -15.14 -13.28 25.94
N GLU A 112 -15.09 -14.51 26.49
CA GLU A 112 -15.05 -15.69 25.64
C GLU A 112 -16.15 -15.46 24.62
N PRO A 113 -15.84 -15.32 23.32
CA PRO A 113 -16.90 -15.34 22.32
C PRO A 113 -17.53 -16.71 22.45
N GLU A 114 -18.82 -16.75 22.76
CA GLU A 114 -19.58 -17.96 22.53
C GLU A 114 -19.25 -18.39 21.10
N CYS A 115 -18.70 -19.59 20.94
CA CYS A 115 -18.12 -20.14 19.71
C CYS A 115 -19.12 -20.35 18.56
N GLU A 116 -20.21 -19.62 18.48
CA GLU A 116 -21.22 -19.77 17.43
C GLU A 116 -21.00 -18.91 16.19
N ALA A 117 -20.09 -17.93 16.21
CA ALA A 117 -19.96 -16.99 15.09
C ALA A 117 -18.81 -17.29 14.11
N VAL A 118 -17.95 -18.25 14.39
CA VAL A 118 -16.79 -18.56 13.52
C VAL A 118 -17.07 -19.70 12.55
N GLU A 119 -18.04 -20.57 12.86
CA GLU A 119 -18.40 -21.69 11.96
C GLU A 119 -19.15 -21.20 10.70
N ASP A 120 -19.91 -20.11 10.76
CA ASP A 120 -20.63 -19.59 9.60
C ASP A 120 -19.74 -18.84 8.58
N LEU A 121 -18.52 -18.40 8.96
CA LEU A 121 -17.57 -17.76 8.05
C LEU A 121 -16.69 -18.77 7.28
N LEU A 122 -16.67 -20.03 7.71
CA LEU A 122 -15.91 -21.11 7.07
C LEU A 122 -16.77 -22.00 6.15
N ALA A 123 -18.07 -21.73 6.04
CA ALA A 123 -19.01 -22.55 5.30
C ALA A 123 -19.14 -22.22 3.80
N ASP A 124 -18.45 -21.24 3.29
CA ASP A 124 -18.44 -20.90 1.84
C ASP A 124 -17.12 -21.32 1.19
N GLU A 125 -16.73 -22.59 1.40
CA GLU A 125 -15.58 -23.21 0.72
C GLU A 125 -15.97 -23.69 -0.68
N GLY A 126 -15.80 -22.80 -1.67
CA GLY A 126 -15.59 -23.18 -3.06
C GLY A 126 -14.13 -23.04 -3.43
N ASP A 127 -13.41 -24.16 -3.56
CA ASP A 127 -12.11 -24.31 -4.22
C ASP A 127 -10.88 -23.58 -3.64
N LEU A 128 -10.50 -23.93 -2.41
CA LEU A 128 -9.12 -23.75 -1.95
C LEU A 128 -8.27 -24.94 -2.40
N VAL A 129 -7.37 -24.68 -3.33
CA VAL A 129 -6.34 -25.62 -3.78
C VAL A 129 -5.54 -26.11 -2.56
N ASN A 130 -5.60 -27.39 -2.30
CA ASN A 130 -4.74 -28.08 -1.34
C ASN A 130 -3.27 -27.87 -1.74
N VAL A 131 -2.57 -27.00 -1.03
CA VAL A 131 -1.11 -26.93 -1.07
C VAL A 131 -0.60 -27.93 -0.05
N GLU A 132 -0.12 -29.07 -0.54
CA GLU A 132 0.58 -30.06 0.27
C GLU A 132 1.77 -29.36 0.96
N HIS A 133 1.79 -29.41 2.29
CA HIS A 133 2.93 -29.02 3.11
C HIS A 133 4.08 -30.00 2.85
N GLU A 134 5.01 -29.66 1.95
CA GLU A 134 6.33 -30.26 2.00
C GLU A 134 7.02 -29.74 3.27
N THR A 135 7.13 -30.64 4.22
CA THR A 135 7.92 -30.50 5.44
C THR A 135 9.38 -30.31 5.06
N ILE A 136 9.89 -29.09 5.12
CA ILE A 136 11.32 -28.85 5.18
C ILE A 136 11.74 -29.20 6.61
N GLY A 137 11.98 -30.49 6.80
CA GLY A 137 12.68 -31.00 7.96
C GLY A 137 14.17 -30.83 7.73
N GLU A 138 14.80 -29.93 8.50
CA GLU A 138 16.16 -30.20 8.99
C GLU A 138 16.44 -29.26 10.18
N SER A 139 16.47 -29.92 11.34
CA SER A 139 17.42 -29.71 12.43
C SER A 139 17.56 -28.30 13.02
N LEU A 140 16.59 -27.94 13.86
CA LEU A 140 16.85 -27.04 14.99
C LEU A 140 16.60 -27.83 16.30
N ASP A 141 17.34 -28.90 16.51
CA ASP A 141 17.49 -29.53 17.81
C ASP A 141 18.70 -28.90 18.55
N GLU A 142 18.52 -27.70 19.05
CA GLU A 142 19.06 -27.26 20.32
C GLU A 142 17.94 -26.51 21.04
N VAL A 143 17.09 -27.27 21.67
CA VAL A 143 16.20 -26.76 22.71
C VAL A 143 17.12 -26.28 23.84
N VAL A 144 17.42 -24.99 23.87
CA VAL A 144 17.93 -24.33 25.05
C VAL A 144 16.89 -24.57 26.14
N PRO A 145 17.20 -25.26 27.24
CA PRO A 145 16.24 -25.48 28.30
C PRO A 145 15.76 -24.12 28.78
N ALA A 146 14.44 -23.90 28.76
CA ALA A 146 13.83 -22.72 29.32
C ALA A 146 14.31 -22.61 30.77
N SER A 147 15.20 -21.63 31.04
CA SER A 147 15.53 -21.24 32.38
C SER A 147 14.23 -20.84 33.07
N GLU A 148 14.00 -21.33 34.28
CA GLU A 148 12.78 -21.17 35.09
C GLU A 148 12.45 -19.71 35.51
N GLU A 149 13.09 -18.73 34.92
CA GLU A 149 12.68 -17.33 34.97
C GLU A 149 12.20 -16.93 33.55
N SER A 150 10.97 -17.35 33.23
CA SER A 150 10.21 -16.73 32.15
C SER A 150 10.34 -15.20 32.28
N PRO A 151 10.70 -14.44 31.22
CA PRO A 151 10.70 -12.99 31.28
C PRO A 151 9.27 -12.44 31.29
N THR A 152 8.40 -13.00 32.13
CA THR A 152 7.10 -12.48 32.52
C THR A 152 7.22 -11.28 33.44
N GLY A 153 8.37 -10.63 33.40
CA GLY A 153 8.57 -9.32 33.95
C GLY A 153 7.89 -8.27 33.07
N LYS A 154 7.78 -7.11 33.60
CA LYS A 154 7.22 -5.81 33.18
C LYS A 154 7.32 -5.45 31.67
N TYR A 155 7.97 -6.25 30.83
CA TYR A 155 8.29 -6.00 29.42
C TYR A 155 7.85 -7.13 28.46
N GLY A 156 7.31 -8.22 28.98
CA GLY A 156 6.94 -9.38 28.17
C GLY A 156 5.94 -9.02 27.08
N ALA A 157 4.89 -8.31 27.43
CA ALA A 157 3.85 -7.92 26.49
C ALA A 157 4.33 -6.95 25.40
N TYR A 158 5.28 -6.06 25.70
CA TYR A 158 5.91 -5.21 24.68
C TYR A 158 6.68 -6.04 23.64
N ILE A 159 7.49 -6.99 24.13
CA ILE A 159 8.30 -7.86 23.27
C ILE A 159 7.38 -8.73 22.41
N GLU A 160 6.37 -9.36 23.02
CA GLU A 160 5.40 -10.20 22.29
C GLU A 160 4.69 -9.44 21.17
N LEU A 161 4.26 -8.21 21.43
CA LEU A 161 3.59 -7.36 20.46
C LEU A 161 4.53 -6.97 19.30
N MET A 162 5.79 -6.63 19.59
CA MET A 162 6.77 -6.28 18.56
C MET A 162 7.20 -7.50 17.74
N ASP A 163 7.32 -8.67 18.37
CA ASP A 163 7.62 -9.92 17.68
C ASP A 163 6.46 -10.34 16.76
N GLU A 164 5.20 -10.22 17.20
CA GLU A 164 4.04 -10.47 16.36
C GLU A 164 3.98 -9.53 15.18
N LEU A 165 4.20 -8.22 15.40
CA LEU A 165 4.24 -7.23 14.32
C LEU A 165 5.30 -7.58 13.26
N SER A 166 6.51 -7.95 13.71
CA SER A 166 7.60 -8.35 12.82
C SER A 166 7.22 -9.60 12.03
N PHE A 167 6.67 -10.61 12.69
CA PHE A 167 6.19 -11.84 12.06
C PHE A 167 5.14 -11.58 10.97
N LEU A 168 4.14 -10.73 11.25
CA LEU A 168 3.09 -10.39 10.28
C LEU A 168 3.65 -9.71 9.03
N LEU A 169 4.59 -8.77 9.21
CA LEU A 169 5.23 -8.07 8.09
C LEU A 169 6.13 -9.00 7.26
N GLU A 170 6.85 -9.91 7.91
CA GLU A 170 7.66 -10.94 7.23
C GLU A 170 6.78 -11.91 6.44
N LYS A 171 5.70 -12.39 7.03
CA LYS A 171 4.69 -13.24 6.35
C LYS A 171 4.12 -12.55 5.13
N LEU A 172 3.79 -11.25 5.22
CA LEU A 172 3.32 -10.47 4.09
C LEU A 172 4.36 -10.43 2.97
N ALA A 173 5.61 -10.13 3.29
CA ALA A 173 6.69 -10.09 2.31
C ALA A 173 6.89 -11.45 1.60
N GLN A 174 6.91 -12.54 2.36
CA GLN A 174 7.04 -13.90 1.85
C GLN A 174 5.85 -14.29 0.97
N HIS A 175 4.63 -14.00 1.40
CA HIS A 175 3.41 -14.29 0.64
C HIS A 175 3.40 -13.54 -0.69
N MET A 176 3.65 -12.23 -0.68
CA MET A 176 3.73 -11.43 -1.90
C MET A 176 4.80 -11.94 -2.87
N ARG A 177 5.95 -12.37 -2.34
CA ARG A 177 7.03 -12.96 -3.13
C ARG A 177 6.60 -14.26 -3.79
N THR A 178 5.93 -15.14 -3.05
CA THR A 178 5.40 -16.41 -3.56
C THR A 178 4.40 -16.18 -4.70
N LEU A 179 3.51 -15.19 -4.57
CA LEU A 179 2.58 -14.83 -5.65
C LEU A 179 3.31 -14.32 -6.89
N CYS A 180 4.34 -13.48 -6.70
CA CYS A 180 5.15 -12.97 -7.81
C CYS A 180 5.97 -14.06 -8.51
N GLN A 181 6.46 -15.07 -7.79
CA GLN A 181 7.13 -16.23 -8.38
C GLN A 181 6.18 -17.07 -9.24
N ARG A 182 4.91 -17.17 -8.85
CA ARG A 182 3.87 -17.90 -9.59
C ARG A 182 3.19 -17.07 -10.68
N PHE A 183 3.57 -15.82 -10.84
CA PHE A 183 2.97 -14.93 -11.83
C PHE A 183 3.14 -15.48 -13.25
N ASP A 184 2.02 -15.67 -13.96
CA ASP A 184 2.02 -16.09 -15.37
C ASP A 184 1.96 -14.85 -16.28
N PRO A 185 3.05 -14.53 -16.98
CA PRO A 185 3.09 -13.40 -17.91
C PRO A 185 2.27 -13.63 -19.19
N ALA A 186 1.76 -14.84 -19.44
CA ALA A 186 0.98 -15.16 -20.63
C ALA A 186 -0.53 -14.93 -20.48
N THR A 187 -1.00 -14.55 -19.27
CA THR A 187 -2.42 -14.24 -19.07
C THR A 187 -2.84 -13.02 -19.89
N GLY A 188 -4.09 -13.01 -20.35
CA GLY A 188 -4.62 -11.86 -21.09
C GLY A 188 -4.62 -10.56 -20.30
N ALA A 189 -4.68 -10.63 -18.96
CA ALA A 189 -4.57 -9.45 -18.08
C ALA A 189 -3.11 -8.93 -18.07
N ALA A 190 -2.13 -9.82 -17.93
CA ALA A 190 -0.72 -9.46 -17.95
C ALA A 190 -0.30 -8.84 -19.30
N GLU A 191 -0.81 -9.39 -20.40
CA GLU A 191 -0.55 -8.84 -21.73
C GLU A 191 -1.11 -7.43 -21.87
N ARG A 192 -2.38 -7.19 -21.52
CA ARG A 192 -2.99 -5.85 -21.56
C ARG A 192 -2.27 -4.86 -20.66
N TYR A 193 -1.87 -5.28 -19.45
CA TYR A 193 -1.07 -4.46 -18.53
C TYR A 193 0.24 -4.03 -19.20
N ARG A 194 0.93 -4.98 -19.84
CA ARG A 194 2.19 -4.74 -20.56
C ARG A 194 1.98 -3.82 -21.75
N MET A 195 0.94 -4.05 -22.56
CA MET A 195 0.61 -3.21 -23.72
C MET A 195 0.34 -1.77 -23.31
N LEU A 196 -0.42 -1.55 -22.23
CA LEU A 196 -0.69 -0.22 -21.70
C LEU A 196 0.60 0.51 -21.33
N LEU A 197 1.44 -0.06 -20.48
CA LEU A 197 2.66 0.59 -20.01
C LEU A 197 3.69 0.79 -21.14
N ARG A 198 3.86 -0.19 -22.03
CA ARG A 198 4.76 -0.06 -23.19
C ARG A 198 4.29 1.00 -24.18
N GLY A 199 3.00 1.04 -24.48
CA GLY A 199 2.44 2.06 -25.36
C GLY A 199 2.59 3.48 -24.81
N LEU A 200 2.44 3.66 -23.50
CA LEU A 200 2.78 4.93 -22.84
C LEU A 200 4.27 5.27 -23.00
N ARG A 201 5.18 4.31 -22.78
CA ARG A 201 6.64 4.49 -22.92
C ARG A 201 7.09 4.79 -24.35
N GLU A 202 6.33 4.36 -25.35
CA GLU A 202 6.60 4.72 -26.75
C GLU A 202 6.44 6.22 -27.01
N LYS A 203 5.51 6.87 -26.33
CA LYS A 203 5.16 8.30 -26.51
C LYS A 203 5.81 9.21 -25.49
N PHE A 204 6.00 8.75 -24.27
CA PHE A 204 6.48 9.54 -23.14
C PHE A 204 7.81 9.00 -22.58
N ASP A 205 8.54 9.88 -21.91
CA ASP A 205 9.56 9.48 -20.95
C ASP A 205 8.81 9.14 -19.63
N VAL A 206 8.79 7.87 -19.24
CA VAL A 206 7.90 7.36 -18.18
C VAL A 206 8.67 7.09 -16.91
N GLY A 207 8.27 7.75 -15.83
CA GLY A 207 8.70 7.44 -14.46
C GLY A 207 7.53 6.89 -13.64
N ILE A 208 7.72 5.73 -13.02
CA ILE A 208 6.69 5.04 -12.24
C ILE A 208 7.03 5.09 -10.75
N TYR A 209 6.06 5.50 -9.95
CA TYR A 209 6.03 5.28 -8.51
C TYR A 209 5.02 4.19 -8.20
N ASN A 210 5.51 3.04 -7.77
CA ASN A 210 4.71 1.89 -7.41
C ASN A 210 4.48 1.86 -5.89
N LEU A 211 3.22 1.91 -5.49
CA LEU A 211 2.80 1.77 -4.09
C LEU A 211 2.57 0.29 -3.73
N ASN A 212 2.58 -0.59 -4.75
CA ASN A 212 2.43 -2.02 -4.57
C ASN A 212 3.79 -2.65 -4.28
N TYR A 213 3.78 -3.76 -3.59
CA TYR A 213 4.98 -4.55 -3.31
C TYR A 213 5.42 -5.42 -4.48
N ASP A 214 4.52 -5.69 -5.44
CA ASP A 214 4.72 -6.64 -6.54
C ASP A 214 5.67 -6.14 -7.63
N ALA A 215 6.09 -7.07 -8.49
CA ALA A 215 7.00 -6.83 -9.62
C ALA A 215 6.28 -6.55 -10.96
N ALA A 216 4.95 -6.35 -10.98
CA ALA A 216 4.18 -6.27 -12.22
C ALA A 216 4.69 -5.16 -13.17
N ALA A 217 4.96 -3.97 -12.64
CA ALA A 217 5.48 -2.85 -13.42
C ALA A 217 6.89 -3.14 -13.99
N LEU A 218 7.75 -3.80 -13.22
CA LEU A 218 9.09 -4.21 -13.66
C LEU A 218 9.02 -5.28 -14.77
N ASN A 219 8.10 -6.24 -14.62
CA ASN A 219 7.86 -7.27 -15.64
C ASN A 219 7.31 -6.68 -16.95
N ALA A 220 6.50 -5.63 -16.87
CA ALA A 220 5.98 -4.92 -18.03
C ALA A 220 7.05 -4.06 -18.71
N LEU A 221 7.93 -3.44 -17.95
CA LEU A 221 8.99 -2.53 -18.41
C LEU A 221 10.38 -2.99 -17.94
N PRO A 222 10.88 -4.12 -18.47
CA PRO A 222 12.19 -4.64 -18.07
C PRO A 222 13.30 -3.63 -18.39
N GLY A 223 14.31 -3.60 -17.51
CA GLY A 223 15.45 -2.68 -17.62
C GLY A 223 15.15 -1.25 -17.11
N SER A 224 13.99 -1.01 -16.49
CA SER A 224 13.75 0.22 -15.76
C SER A 224 14.68 0.33 -14.55
N TYR A 225 15.14 1.54 -14.26
CA TYR A 225 15.99 1.81 -13.10
C TYR A 225 15.16 1.77 -11.81
N THR A 226 15.64 1.07 -10.80
CA THR A 226 14.90 0.82 -9.55
C THR A 226 15.38 1.67 -8.37
N GLY A 227 16.48 2.40 -8.54
CA GLY A 227 17.17 3.08 -7.45
C GLY A 227 18.37 2.29 -6.92
N PHE A 228 18.57 1.06 -7.42
CA PHE A 228 19.63 0.18 -6.99
C PHE A 228 20.59 -0.15 -8.14
N GLY A 229 21.86 -0.25 -7.82
CA GLY A 229 22.91 -0.61 -8.78
C GLY A 229 22.98 -2.11 -9.09
N GLU A 230 24.01 -2.46 -9.86
CA GLU A 230 24.19 -3.84 -10.30
C GLU A 230 24.43 -4.82 -9.15
N MET A 231 25.06 -4.37 -8.08
CA MET A 231 25.32 -5.18 -6.88
C MET A 231 24.15 -5.22 -5.89
N GLY A 232 23.00 -4.60 -6.26
CA GLY A 232 21.83 -4.50 -5.39
C GLY A 232 21.95 -3.46 -4.29
N THR A 233 22.98 -2.62 -4.31
CA THR A 233 23.16 -1.50 -3.38
C THR A 233 22.31 -0.30 -3.81
N PHE A 234 21.72 0.40 -2.86
CA PHE A 234 21.01 1.65 -3.10
C PHE A 234 21.94 2.75 -3.59
N GLU A 235 21.55 3.51 -4.60
CA GLU A 235 22.38 4.51 -5.26
C GLU A 235 21.78 5.94 -5.15
N PRO A 236 21.83 6.58 -3.97
CA PRO A 236 21.20 7.89 -3.75
C PRO A 236 21.70 8.97 -4.69
N SER A 237 23.00 9.05 -4.96
CA SER A 237 23.59 10.05 -5.86
C SER A 237 23.03 9.93 -7.28
N VAL A 238 22.89 8.69 -7.79
CA VAL A 238 22.33 8.44 -9.12
C VAL A 238 20.88 8.90 -9.21
N ILE A 239 20.07 8.67 -8.16
CA ILE A 239 18.67 9.11 -8.09
C ILE A 239 18.58 10.64 -8.12
N ILE A 240 19.38 11.32 -7.31
CA ILE A 240 19.40 12.79 -7.20
C ILE A 240 19.77 13.45 -8.54
N GLU A 241 20.78 12.91 -9.21
CA GLU A 241 21.32 13.48 -10.47
C GLU A 241 20.52 13.03 -11.71
N ARG A 242 19.67 12.01 -11.58
CA ARG A 242 18.97 11.42 -12.71
C ARG A 242 18.01 12.40 -13.37
N SER A 243 18.27 12.68 -14.64
CA SER A 243 17.38 13.47 -15.51
C SER A 243 16.49 12.60 -16.40
N ARG A 244 16.87 11.32 -16.59
CA ARG A 244 16.19 10.37 -17.47
C ARG A 244 14.99 9.74 -16.75
N TRP A 245 13.83 9.72 -17.42
CA TRP A 245 12.58 9.14 -16.90
C TRP A 245 12.37 7.75 -17.50
N ASP A 246 12.98 6.77 -16.91
CA ASP A 246 12.90 5.35 -17.27
C ASP A 246 13.05 4.50 -16.01
N PHE A 247 12.34 4.88 -14.95
CA PHE A 247 12.49 4.28 -13.64
C PHE A 247 11.16 3.70 -13.13
N VAL A 248 11.29 2.71 -12.23
CA VAL A 248 10.19 2.16 -11.39
C VAL A 248 10.67 2.18 -9.95
N TYR A 249 10.15 3.10 -9.16
CA TYR A 249 10.46 3.25 -7.75
C TYR A 249 9.33 2.69 -6.88
N HIS A 250 9.67 1.84 -5.91
CA HIS A 250 8.73 1.26 -4.97
C HIS A 250 8.71 2.07 -3.68
N LEU A 251 7.62 2.82 -3.45
CA LEU A 251 7.51 3.71 -2.29
C LEU A 251 7.21 2.98 -0.98
N HIS A 252 6.55 1.83 -1.05
CA HIS A 252 6.17 1.05 0.13
C HIS A 252 6.99 -0.23 0.30
N GLY A 253 8.09 -0.36 -0.42
CA GLY A 253 8.87 -1.59 -0.47
C GLY A 253 8.55 -2.45 -1.68
N SER A 254 9.29 -3.54 -1.84
CA SER A 254 9.21 -4.42 -2.99
C SER A 254 9.50 -5.87 -2.59
N VAL A 255 8.90 -6.82 -3.29
CA VAL A 255 9.26 -8.25 -3.21
C VAL A 255 10.74 -8.50 -3.51
N HIS A 256 11.43 -7.56 -4.15
CA HIS A 256 12.86 -7.60 -4.41
C HIS A 256 13.72 -7.02 -3.28
N HIS A 257 13.12 -6.37 -2.29
CA HIS A 257 13.85 -5.84 -1.15
C HIS A 257 14.25 -6.94 -0.18
N SER A 258 15.44 -6.84 0.37
CA SER A 258 15.97 -7.68 1.44
C SER A 258 16.79 -6.82 2.37
N LEU A 259 16.84 -7.13 3.64
CA LEU A 259 17.80 -6.50 4.56
C LEU A 259 19.20 -7.00 4.24
N SER A 260 20.19 -6.11 4.37
CA SER A 260 21.59 -6.45 4.18
C SER A 260 22.10 -7.30 5.34
N GLN A 261 22.80 -8.39 5.04
CA GLN A 261 23.47 -9.20 6.07
C GLN A 261 24.62 -8.46 6.74
N GLN A 262 25.28 -7.57 5.99
CA GLN A 262 26.46 -6.85 6.46
C GLN A 262 26.09 -5.62 7.30
N PHE A 263 25.05 -4.91 6.86
CA PHE A 263 24.57 -3.67 7.48
C PHE A 263 23.09 -3.86 7.81
N GLY A 264 22.83 -4.38 8.98
CA GLY A 264 21.53 -4.91 9.42
C GLY A 264 20.28 -4.07 9.20
N ASP A 265 20.41 -2.80 8.92
CA ASP A 265 19.34 -1.83 8.71
C ASP A 265 19.28 -1.28 7.26
N GLU A 266 20.24 -1.66 6.40
CA GLU A 266 20.22 -1.25 5.00
C GLU A 266 19.37 -2.19 4.16
N ILE A 267 18.52 -1.61 3.30
CA ILE A 267 17.74 -2.35 2.30
C ILE A 267 18.58 -2.51 1.04
N CYS A 268 18.69 -3.75 0.57
CA CYS A 268 19.33 -4.10 -0.69
C CYS A 268 18.31 -4.72 -1.67
N TRP A 269 18.67 -4.77 -2.95
CA TRP A 269 17.86 -5.32 -4.03
C TRP A 269 18.33 -6.71 -4.42
N ARG A 270 17.43 -7.70 -4.40
CA ARG A 270 17.65 -9.04 -4.96
C ARG A 270 17.09 -9.11 -6.37
N ARG A 271 17.88 -9.63 -7.30
CA ARG A 271 17.48 -9.69 -8.71
C ARG A 271 16.52 -10.83 -9.01
N SER A 272 16.79 -12.00 -8.43
CA SER A 272 15.89 -13.16 -8.51
C SER A 272 15.06 -13.27 -7.23
N LEU A 273 13.79 -13.63 -7.39
CA LEU A 273 12.90 -13.94 -6.27
C LEU A 273 13.19 -15.33 -5.67
N ASP A 274 14.07 -16.13 -6.28
CA ASP A 274 14.52 -17.43 -5.78
C ASP A 274 15.76 -17.32 -4.86
N GLU A 275 16.29 -16.11 -4.69
CA GLU A 275 17.38 -15.85 -3.74
C GLU A 275 16.89 -15.93 -2.30
N HIS A 276 17.83 -16.04 -1.37
CA HIS A 276 17.49 -15.95 0.06
C HIS A 276 17.25 -14.48 0.46
N PHE A 277 16.15 -14.25 1.19
CA PHE A 277 15.73 -12.93 1.64
C PHE A 277 15.77 -12.84 3.17
N PHE A 278 16.09 -11.66 3.65
CA PHE A 278 15.96 -11.27 5.05
C PHE A 278 14.89 -10.15 5.10
N ASP A 279 13.70 -10.48 5.54
CA ASP A 279 12.54 -9.58 5.49
C ASP A 279 12.35 -8.79 6.79
N GLY A 280 12.85 -9.30 7.90
CA GLY A 280 12.69 -8.73 9.21
C GLY A 280 13.98 -8.66 10.01
N SER A 281 13.84 -8.20 11.22
CA SER A 281 14.94 -7.95 12.13
C SER A 281 15.29 -9.14 13.01
N GLU A 282 15.16 -10.39 12.53
CA GLU A 282 15.49 -11.58 13.32
C GLU A 282 16.82 -11.40 14.07
N GLY A 283 16.76 -11.43 15.41
CA GLY A 283 17.93 -11.27 16.26
C GLY A 283 18.59 -9.89 16.25
N ARG A 284 17.98 -8.89 15.61
CA ARG A 284 18.48 -7.52 15.59
C ARG A 284 17.75 -6.67 16.60
N SER A 285 18.49 -5.91 17.40
CA SER A 285 17.87 -4.95 18.30
C SER A 285 17.06 -3.95 17.52
N ASN A 286 15.83 -3.73 17.96
CA ASN A 286 15.01 -2.62 17.48
C ASN A 286 15.84 -1.35 17.55
N ASP A 287 16.16 -0.78 16.41
CA ASP A 287 16.98 0.42 16.36
C ASP A 287 16.19 1.58 16.96
N LYS A 288 16.83 2.29 17.90
CA LYS A 288 16.23 3.48 18.50
C LYS A 288 16.40 4.63 17.54
N ARG A 289 15.28 5.16 17.07
CA ARG A 289 15.27 6.28 16.14
C ARG A 289 15.18 7.62 16.87
N SER A 290 15.27 8.71 16.15
CA SER A 290 15.56 10.07 16.59
C SER A 290 14.78 10.59 17.82
N GLU A 291 13.65 9.99 18.16
CA GLU A 291 12.83 10.38 19.33
C GLU A 291 12.84 9.32 20.44
N GLY A 292 13.77 8.37 20.41
CA GLY A 292 13.85 7.32 21.41
C GLY A 292 12.79 6.21 21.28
N ARG A 293 11.99 6.22 20.20
CA ARG A 293 10.99 5.19 19.92
C ARG A 293 11.59 4.08 19.08
N SER A 294 11.27 2.85 19.42
CA SER A 294 11.68 1.67 18.66
C SER A 294 10.58 1.25 17.69
N PHE A 295 10.95 0.87 16.49
CA PHE A 295 10.06 0.26 15.51
C PHE A 295 10.78 -0.81 14.72
N PRO A 296 10.07 -1.83 14.19
CA PRO A 296 10.70 -2.88 13.42
C PRO A 296 11.21 -2.32 12.08
N ILE A 297 12.45 -2.68 11.73
CA ILE A 297 12.97 -2.43 10.38
C ILE A 297 12.55 -3.59 9.50
N THR A 298 11.80 -3.28 8.46
CA THR A 298 11.26 -4.25 7.52
C THR A 298 11.49 -3.81 6.09
N THR A 299 11.41 -4.77 5.17
CA THR A 299 11.55 -4.51 3.72
C THR A 299 10.31 -3.89 3.08
N LEU A 300 9.18 -3.90 3.82
CA LEU A 300 7.92 -3.34 3.39
C LEU A 300 7.46 -2.24 4.37
N ILE A 301 6.90 -1.18 3.82
CA ILE A 301 6.19 -0.15 4.59
C ILE A 301 4.72 -0.52 4.63
N ALA A 302 4.22 -0.78 5.82
CA ALA A 302 2.80 -1.02 6.06
C ALA A 302 2.38 -0.42 7.40
N GLY A 303 1.12 -0.03 7.50
CA GLY A 303 0.56 0.44 8.76
C GLY A 303 0.71 1.94 9.04
N GLY A 304 0.18 2.37 10.19
CA GLY A 304 0.10 3.77 10.61
C GLY A 304 1.43 4.41 11.02
N PHE A 305 2.51 3.63 11.11
CA PHE A 305 3.87 4.10 11.45
C PHE A 305 4.74 4.39 10.22
N LYS A 306 4.11 4.61 9.06
CA LYS A 306 4.81 4.95 7.80
C LYS A 306 5.80 6.10 7.97
N LEU A 307 5.49 7.08 8.83
CA LEU A 307 6.39 8.23 9.07
C LEU A 307 7.76 7.82 9.60
N ASP A 308 7.80 6.89 10.56
CA ASP A 308 9.05 6.42 11.12
C ASP A 308 9.85 5.60 10.11
N GLN A 309 9.15 4.76 9.32
CA GLN A 309 9.77 3.97 8.25
C GLN A 309 10.27 4.86 7.09
N LEU A 310 9.65 6.02 6.84
CA LEU A 310 10.12 6.98 5.84
C LEU A 310 11.48 7.60 6.18
N LEU A 311 11.98 7.46 7.40
CA LEU A 311 13.33 7.89 7.79
C LEU A 311 14.41 6.90 7.33
N VAL A 312 14.02 5.72 6.85
CA VAL A 312 14.94 4.68 6.39
C VAL A 312 15.14 4.78 4.88
N GLU A 313 16.41 4.67 4.43
CA GLU A 313 16.68 4.53 3.00
C GLU A 313 16.28 3.12 2.50
N PRO A 314 15.69 3.01 1.32
CA PRO A 314 15.59 4.02 0.24
C PRO A 314 14.36 4.95 0.34
N PHE A 315 13.45 4.72 1.26
CA PHE A 315 12.12 5.34 1.28
C PHE A 315 12.18 6.86 1.41
N HIS A 316 13.02 7.37 2.31
CA HIS A 316 13.21 8.80 2.52
C HIS A 316 13.50 9.54 1.20
N LEU A 317 14.53 9.08 0.48
CA LEU A 317 14.93 9.74 -0.77
C LEU A 317 13.89 9.55 -1.87
N LEU A 318 13.24 8.37 -1.95
CA LEU A 318 12.23 8.11 -2.98
C LEU A 318 10.99 9.01 -2.82
N TYR A 319 10.55 9.27 -1.59
CA TYR A 319 9.45 10.22 -1.34
C TYR A 319 9.86 11.67 -1.62
N ALA A 320 11.08 12.08 -1.25
CA ALA A 320 11.60 13.40 -1.61
C ALA A 320 11.66 13.57 -3.14
N THR A 321 12.08 12.53 -3.84
CA THR A 321 12.16 12.49 -5.30
C THR A 321 10.77 12.49 -5.95
N LEU A 322 9.77 11.84 -5.34
CA LEU A 322 8.37 11.92 -5.80
C LEU A 322 7.91 13.38 -5.85
N VAL A 323 8.11 14.14 -4.77
CA VAL A 323 7.74 15.56 -4.74
C VAL A 323 8.39 16.32 -5.91
N ARG A 324 9.68 16.12 -6.13
CA ARG A 324 10.40 16.72 -7.27
C ARG A 324 9.74 16.33 -8.61
N HIS A 325 9.47 15.05 -8.83
CA HIS A 325 8.93 14.56 -10.10
C HIS A 325 7.48 14.99 -10.34
N VAL A 326 6.66 15.14 -9.31
CA VAL A 326 5.32 15.74 -9.43
C VAL A 326 5.42 17.14 -10.03
N TYR A 327 6.41 17.97 -9.62
CA TYR A 327 6.61 19.31 -10.20
C TYR A 327 7.22 19.31 -11.60
N MET A 328 7.99 18.28 -11.96
CA MET A 328 8.67 18.17 -13.25
C MET A 328 7.87 17.47 -14.33
N ALA A 329 6.75 16.83 -13.98
CA ALA A 329 5.90 16.11 -14.90
C ALA A 329 5.17 17.04 -15.87
N ASP A 330 5.05 16.62 -17.14
CA ASP A 330 4.22 17.25 -18.15
C ASP A 330 2.79 16.66 -18.17
N ALA A 331 2.63 15.43 -17.63
CA ALA A 331 1.35 14.74 -17.45
C ALA A 331 1.44 13.75 -16.28
N ILE A 332 0.29 13.41 -15.68
CA ILE A 332 0.20 12.42 -14.60
C ILE A 332 -0.83 11.35 -14.97
N LEU A 333 -0.48 10.08 -14.78
CA LEU A 333 -1.39 8.95 -14.83
C LEU A 333 -1.41 8.26 -13.48
N ILE A 334 -2.61 8.04 -12.94
CA ILE A 334 -2.83 7.35 -11.66
C ILE A 334 -3.63 6.09 -11.94
N GLY A 335 -3.11 4.92 -11.58
CA GLY A 335 -3.76 3.64 -11.86
C GLY A 335 -4.04 2.82 -10.61
N GLY A 336 -5.31 2.49 -10.36
CA GLY A 336 -5.72 1.60 -9.27
C GLY A 336 -5.33 2.10 -7.87
N TYR A 337 -5.23 3.40 -7.68
CA TYR A 337 -4.84 4.02 -6.42
C TYR A 337 -6.07 4.49 -5.63
N GLY A 338 -6.17 4.04 -4.38
CA GLY A 338 -7.30 4.36 -3.50
C GLY A 338 -7.25 5.73 -2.83
N PHE A 339 -6.24 6.55 -3.10
CA PHE A 339 -5.99 7.85 -2.46
C PHE A 339 -5.90 7.79 -0.93
N GLY A 340 -5.47 6.65 -0.38
CA GLY A 340 -5.29 6.47 1.07
C GLY A 340 -3.92 6.95 1.60
N ASP A 341 -2.92 7.17 0.75
CA ASP A 341 -1.60 7.59 1.19
C ASP A 341 -1.50 9.12 1.28
N VAL A 342 -1.44 9.62 2.52
CA VAL A 342 -1.42 11.06 2.83
C VAL A 342 -0.21 11.76 2.22
N HIS A 343 0.95 11.08 2.12
CA HIS A 343 2.18 11.70 1.60
C HIS A 343 2.11 11.88 0.10
N VAL A 344 1.60 10.87 -0.62
CA VAL A 344 1.37 10.95 -2.07
C VAL A 344 0.32 12.01 -2.37
N ASN A 345 -0.82 12.00 -1.65
CA ASN A 345 -1.88 13.00 -1.80
C ASN A 345 -1.36 14.41 -1.53
N ARG A 346 -0.49 14.58 -0.52
CA ARG A 346 0.10 15.88 -0.18
C ARG A 346 1.03 16.40 -1.28
N ALA A 347 1.82 15.52 -1.90
CA ALA A 347 2.70 15.88 -3.01
C ALA A 347 1.88 16.40 -4.20
N LEU A 348 0.79 15.70 -4.56
CA LEU A 348 -0.16 16.12 -5.59
C LEU A 348 -0.81 17.47 -5.22
N LYS A 349 -1.42 17.56 -4.04
CA LYS A 349 -2.10 18.76 -3.56
C LYS A 349 -1.20 20.01 -3.62
N ASN A 350 0.05 19.88 -3.18
CA ASN A 350 0.98 21.00 -3.18
C ASN A 350 1.25 21.53 -4.61
N ARG A 351 1.27 20.66 -5.62
CA ARG A 351 1.41 21.05 -7.02
C ARG A 351 0.17 21.77 -7.54
N PHE A 352 -1.01 21.15 -7.35
CA PHE A 352 -2.25 21.63 -7.93
C PHE A 352 -2.80 22.90 -7.24
N SER A 353 -2.60 23.05 -5.92
CA SER A 353 -3.06 24.22 -5.17
C SER A 353 -2.29 25.52 -5.50
N ARG A 354 -1.11 25.43 -6.12
CA ARG A 354 -0.30 26.61 -6.45
C ARG A 354 -0.65 27.25 -7.79
N GLY A 355 -1.50 26.62 -8.58
CA GLY A 355 -1.95 27.17 -9.86
C GLY A 355 -0.87 27.25 -10.94
N ASP A 356 0.27 26.59 -10.79
CA ASP A 356 1.42 26.60 -11.70
C ASP A 356 1.18 25.79 -12.98
N GLY A 357 0.05 26.02 -13.62
CA GLY A 357 -0.31 25.38 -14.89
C GLY A 357 -1.09 24.08 -14.69
N GLN A 358 -2.15 23.98 -15.45
CA GLN A 358 -2.99 22.76 -15.53
C GLN A 358 -2.27 21.74 -16.41
N LEU A 359 -1.77 20.67 -15.81
CA LEU A 359 -1.27 19.53 -16.59
C LEU A 359 -2.37 18.46 -16.70
N PRO A 360 -2.39 17.69 -17.80
CA PRO A 360 -3.38 16.63 -17.96
C PRO A 360 -3.14 15.52 -16.94
N VAL A 361 -4.22 15.12 -16.28
CA VAL A 361 -4.27 13.99 -15.34
C VAL A 361 -5.24 12.95 -15.88
N MET A 362 -4.83 11.69 -15.84
CA MET A 362 -5.66 10.54 -16.14
C MET A 362 -5.71 9.63 -14.91
N ILE A 363 -6.90 9.35 -14.41
CA ILE A 363 -7.14 8.38 -13.32
C ILE A 363 -7.78 7.13 -13.92
N LEU A 364 -7.12 5.98 -13.78
CA LEU A 364 -7.62 4.69 -14.21
C LEU A 364 -8.12 3.93 -12.98
N ASP A 365 -9.42 3.89 -12.79
CA ASP A 365 -10.07 3.28 -11.63
C ASP A 365 -11.09 2.22 -12.05
N LEU A 366 -11.45 1.35 -11.12
CA LEU A 366 -12.54 0.41 -11.29
C LEU A 366 -13.71 0.90 -10.44
N ALA A 367 -14.83 1.24 -11.10
CA ALA A 367 -16.00 1.74 -10.40
C ALA A 367 -16.55 0.74 -9.36
N GLY A 368 -16.49 -0.58 -9.66
CA GLY A 368 -16.99 -1.61 -8.76
C GLY A 368 -18.44 -1.33 -8.34
N ASP A 369 -18.70 -1.38 -7.05
CA ASP A 369 -20.02 -1.06 -6.46
C ASP A 369 -20.29 0.45 -6.33
N ARG A 370 -19.33 1.29 -6.69
CA ARG A 370 -19.48 2.75 -6.68
C ARG A 370 -20.39 3.16 -7.83
N THR A 371 -21.55 3.66 -7.49
CA THR A 371 -22.56 4.08 -8.46
C THR A 371 -22.61 5.60 -8.58
N GLY A 372 -22.73 6.07 -9.81
CA GLY A 372 -22.93 7.47 -10.13
C GLY A 372 -21.66 8.26 -10.45
N PRO A 373 -21.82 9.37 -11.16
CA PRO A 373 -20.74 10.29 -11.54
C PRO A 373 -20.09 10.98 -10.35
N MET A 374 -18.82 11.36 -10.49
CA MET A 374 -18.03 12.05 -9.47
C MET A 374 -18.71 13.28 -8.89
N ALA A 375 -19.39 14.06 -9.71
CA ALA A 375 -20.10 15.27 -9.27
C ALA A 375 -21.16 15.04 -8.17
N PHE A 376 -21.64 13.81 -8.02
CA PHE A 376 -22.66 13.42 -7.04
C PHE A 376 -22.18 12.40 -6.02
N ARG A 377 -20.87 12.15 -5.97
CA ARG A 377 -20.27 11.19 -5.04
C ARG A 377 -19.77 11.91 -3.79
N TYR A 378 -20.15 11.37 -2.65
CA TYR A 378 -19.74 11.83 -1.32
C TYR A 378 -19.02 10.72 -0.55
N ASP A 379 -18.53 9.70 -1.28
CA ASP A 379 -17.68 8.67 -0.65
C ASP A 379 -16.27 9.20 -0.39
N LEU A 380 -15.55 8.52 0.49
CA LEU A 380 -14.22 8.94 0.92
C LEU A 380 -13.24 9.05 -0.25
N TRP A 381 -13.31 8.10 -1.22
CA TRP A 381 -12.42 8.12 -2.38
C TRP A 381 -12.61 9.39 -3.22
N ALA A 382 -13.86 9.76 -3.49
CA ALA A 382 -14.15 10.99 -4.23
C ALA A 382 -13.67 12.24 -3.49
N MET A 383 -13.84 12.28 -2.16
CA MET A 383 -13.35 13.39 -1.32
C MET A 383 -11.83 13.49 -1.35
N GLU A 384 -11.12 12.37 -1.26
CA GLU A 384 -9.66 12.33 -1.31
C GLU A 384 -9.11 12.70 -2.69
N VAL A 385 -9.75 12.28 -3.78
CA VAL A 385 -9.43 12.74 -5.15
C VAL A 385 -9.56 14.26 -5.22
N CYS A 386 -10.70 14.81 -4.80
CA CYS A 386 -10.90 16.26 -4.76
C CYS A 386 -9.82 16.96 -3.94
N SER A 387 -9.52 16.45 -2.75
CA SER A 387 -8.47 17.01 -1.87
C SER A 387 -7.09 16.95 -2.52
N ALA A 388 -6.74 15.85 -3.17
CA ALA A 388 -5.43 15.68 -3.81
C ALA A 388 -5.18 16.65 -4.97
N PHE A 389 -6.24 17.05 -5.65
CA PHE A 389 -6.14 18.00 -6.79
C PHE A 389 -6.54 19.44 -6.44
N GLY A 390 -6.76 19.74 -5.15
CA GLY A 390 -6.98 21.10 -4.67
C GLY A 390 -8.32 21.72 -5.07
N ALA A 391 -9.31 20.90 -5.35
CA ALA A 391 -10.63 21.37 -5.74
C ALA A 391 -11.60 21.43 -4.55
N ASP A 392 -12.30 22.53 -4.48
CA ASP A 392 -13.28 22.81 -3.42
C ASP A 392 -14.65 22.22 -3.78
N GLY A 393 -14.75 20.88 -3.89
CA GLY A 393 -16.05 20.17 -3.95
C GLY A 393 -16.87 20.29 -5.23
N HIS A 394 -16.38 20.93 -6.30
CA HIS A 394 -17.10 21.14 -7.56
C HIS A 394 -16.48 20.42 -8.78
N PHE A 395 -15.70 19.39 -8.54
CA PHE A 395 -15.15 18.54 -9.60
C PHE A 395 -16.26 17.89 -10.40
N PHE A 396 -16.11 17.87 -11.72
CA PHE A 396 -17.03 17.21 -12.66
C PHE A 396 -18.49 17.73 -12.63
N ALA A 397 -18.76 18.85 -11.95
CA ALA A 397 -20.08 19.45 -11.93
C ALA A 397 -20.35 20.18 -13.25
N GLU A 398 -21.34 19.72 -14.01
CA GLU A 398 -21.86 20.50 -15.13
C GLU A 398 -22.61 21.72 -14.59
N PRO A 399 -22.26 22.94 -15.00
CA PRO A 399 -22.99 24.15 -14.59
C PRO A 399 -24.48 24.02 -14.93
N GLY A 400 -25.33 24.09 -13.90
CA GLY A 400 -26.78 24.05 -14.06
C GLY A 400 -27.45 22.68 -13.96
N ARG A 401 -26.71 21.61 -13.73
CA ARG A 401 -27.28 20.28 -13.53
C ARG A 401 -27.60 20.05 -12.05
N LEU A 402 -28.90 20.11 -11.71
CA LEU A 402 -29.35 19.98 -10.30
C LEU A 402 -29.69 18.54 -9.89
N SER A 403 -29.68 17.59 -10.83
CA SER A 403 -30.08 16.20 -10.56
C SER A 403 -29.02 15.22 -11.07
N PRO A 404 -28.70 14.15 -10.30
CA PRO A 404 -27.80 13.12 -10.79
C PRO A 404 -28.38 12.48 -12.05
N PRO A 405 -27.55 12.14 -13.04
CA PRO A 405 -27.96 11.26 -14.12
C PRO A 405 -28.44 9.94 -13.52
N VAL A 406 -29.35 9.26 -14.22
CA VAL A 406 -29.80 7.92 -13.79
C VAL A 406 -28.59 7.04 -13.57
N PRO A 407 -28.48 6.41 -12.39
CA PRO A 407 -27.38 5.52 -12.09
C PRO A 407 -27.26 4.49 -13.20
N GLY A 408 -26.10 4.41 -13.82
CA GLY A 408 -25.80 3.42 -14.83
C GLY A 408 -24.47 2.80 -14.52
N ASP A 409 -24.29 1.55 -14.86
CA ASP A 409 -23.05 0.84 -14.73
C ASP A 409 -21.93 1.56 -15.50
N LEU A 410 -21.09 2.30 -14.81
CA LEU A 410 -19.97 3.05 -15.39
C LEU A 410 -18.94 2.11 -16.03
N THR A 411 -18.79 0.90 -15.48
CA THR A 411 -17.87 -0.11 -16.02
C THR A 411 -18.37 -0.70 -17.32
N ALA A 412 -19.68 -1.01 -17.40
CA ALA A 412 -20.28 -1.59 -18.61
C ALA A 412 -20.29 -0.61 -19.79
N ARG A 413 -20.33 0.68 -19.51
CA ARG A 413 -20.34 1.72 -20.56
C ARG A 413 -18.96 2.04 -21.10
N GLY A 414 -17.87 1.63 -20.42
CA GLY A 414 -16.50 1.99 -20.82
C GLY A 414 -16.34 3.51 -21.00
N THR A 415 -16.85 4.28 -20.04
CA THR A 415 -16.96 5.73 -20.13
C THR A 415 -15.81 6.43 -19.40
N PHE A 416 -15.46 7.60 -19.93
CA PHE A 416 -14.65 8.58 -19.23
C PHE A 416 -15.55 9.63 -18.59
N GLU A 417 -15.15 10.09 -17.41
CA GLU A 417 -15.59 11.37 -16.86
C GLU A 417 -14.49 12.38 -17.04
N VAL A 418 -14.83 13.58 -17.51
CA VAL A 418 -13.84 14.61 -17.83
C VAL A 418 -14.20 15.91 -17.10
N ASP A 419 -13.23 16.45 -16.37
CA ASP A 419 -13.25 17.82 -15.88
C ASP A 419 -12.29 18.65 -16.71
N ALA A 420 -12.85 19.38 -17.69
CA ALA A 420 -12.07 20.20 -18.60
C ALA A 420 -11.39 21.39 -17.90
N GLN A 421 -12.01 21.93 -16.85
CA GLN A 421 -11.48 23.08 -16.10
C GLN A 421 -10.18 22.72 -15.37
N HIS A 422 -10.12 21.54 -14.77
CA HIS A 422 -8.96 21.06 -14.01
C HIS A 422 -8.08 20.12 -14.83
N ARG A 423 -8.49 19.78 -16.07
CA ARG A 423 -7.82 18.83 -16.97
C ARG A 423 -7.63 17.45 -16.34
N ILE A 424 -8.66 16.96 -15.67
CA ILE A 424 -8.69 15.65 -15.05
C ILE A 424 -9.69 14.77 -15.78
N ALA A 425 -9.27 13.56 -16.15
CA ALA A 425 -10.14 12.55 -16.72
C ALA A 425 -10.07 11.27 -15.89
N ILE A 426 -11.21 10.61 -15.70
CA ILE A 426 -11.34 9.34 -14.99
C ILE A 426 -11.88 8.29 -15.93
N TRP A 427 -11.18 7.18 -16.06
CA TRP A 427 -11.62 5.96 -16.69
C TRP A 427 -12.11 4.96 -15.65
N HIS A 428 -13.36 4.51 -15.76
CA HIS A 428 -14.00 3.63 -14.77
C HIS A 428 -13.96 2.14 -15.12
N GLY A 429 -13.31 1.76 -16.21
CA GLY A 429 -13.19 0.37 -16.66
C GLY A 429 -11.99 -0.39 -16.13
N GLY A 430 -11.35 0.09 -15.07
CA GLY A 430 -10.18 -0.51 -14.45
C GLY A 430 -8.88 -0.32 -15.24
N PHE A 431 -7.74 -0.53 -14.55
CA PHE A 431 -6.42 -0.28 -15.12
C PHE A 431 -6.15 -1.13 -16.38
N VAL A 432 -6.37 -2.43 -16.31
CA VAL A 432 -6.13 -3.35 -17.44
C VAL A 432 -7.11 -3.11 -18.60
N GLY A 433 -8.34 -2.67 -18.30
CA GLY A 433 -9.34 -2.33 -19.30
C GLY A 433 -9.03 -1.07 -20.12
N ALA A 434 -8.19 -0.20 -19.58
CA ALA A 434 -7.78 1.06 -20.22
C ALA A 434 -6.92 0.85 -21.47
N GLU A 435 -6.29 -0.31 -21.63
CA GLU A 435 -5.50 -0.67 -22.83
C GLU A 435 -6.32 -0.45 -24.11
N ARG A 436 -7.60 -0.80 -24.10
CA ARG A 436 -8.50 -0.62 -25.25
C ARG A 436 -8.72 0.85 -25.66
N ARG A 437 -8.43 1.78 -24.77
CA ARG A 437 -8.55 3.22 -24.96
C ARG A 437 -7.20 3.95 -25.01
N LEU A 438 -6.11 3.20 -25.13
CA LEU A 438 -4.75 3.73 -25.07
C LEU A 438 -4.53 4.92 -26.03
N PRO A 439 -4.95 4.91 -27.30
CA PRO A 439 -4.77 6.06 -28.17
C PRO A 439 -5.37 7.35 -27.61
N GLY A 440 -6.62 7.33 -27.18
CA GLY A 440 -7.29 8.50 -26.59
C GLY A 440 -6.64 8.94 -25.26
N ILE A 441 -6.20 7.98 -24.43
CA ILE A 441 -5.46 8.27 -23.19
C ILE A 441 -4.16 9.00 -23.52
N ILE A 442 -3.42 8.53 -24.53
CA ILE A 442 -2.17 9.17 -24.97
C ILE A 442 -2.43 10.59 -25.47
N GLU A 443 -3.44 10.79 -26.31
CA GLU A 443 -3.78 12.10 -26.83
C GLU A 443 -4.19 13.07 -25.73
N TRP A 444 -4.99 12.61 -24.75
CA TRP A 444 -5.34 13.39 -23.57
C TRP A 444 -4.09 13.79 -22.77
N LEU A 445 -3.22 12.83 -22.42
CA LEU A 445 -1.99 13.09 -21.67
C LEU A 445 -1.01 13.96 -22.47
N ASP A 446 -1.05 13.92 -23.80
CA ASP A 446 -0.26 14.82 -24.66
C ASP A 446 -0.89 16.23 -24.78
N GLY A 447 -2.01 16.48 -24.16
CA GLY A 447 -2.63 17.79 -24.05
C GLY A 447 -3.72 18.08 -25.06
N ALA A 448 -4.28 17.05 -25.69
CA ALA A 448 -5.46 17.21 -26.54
C ALA A 448 -6.69 17.70 -25.76
N ALA A 449 -7.68 18.17 -26.48
CA ALA A 449 -8.95 18.58 -25.89
C ALA A 449 -9.75 17.38 -25.37
N ASP A 450 -10.62 17.62 -24.39
CA ASP A 450 -11.50 16.64 -23.72
C ASP A 450 -12.38 15.85 -24.69
N GLY A 451 -12.76 16.40 -25.86
CA GLY A 451 -13.50 15.69 -26.90
C GLY A 451 -12.88 14.39 -27.41
N VAL A 452 -11.56 14.20 -27.23
CA VAL A 452 -10.84 12.99 -27.60
C VAL A 452 -11.30 11.74 -26.83
N LEU A 453 -11.77 11.94 -25.60
CA LEU A 453 -12.20 10.84 -24.71
C LEU A 453 -13.68 10.48 -24.85
N ILE A 454 -14.46 11.30 -25.59
CA ILE A 454 -15.89 11.05 -25.81
C ILE A 454 -16.01 10.01 -26.94
N PRO A 455 -16.72 8.87 -26.73
CA PRO A 455 -16.95 7.91 -27.80
C PRO A 455 -17.73 8.58 -28.93
N ASP A 456 -17.33 8.36 -30.18
CA ASP A 456 -18.17 8.68 -31.32
C ASP A 456 -19.55 8.05 -31.10
N SER A 457 -20.58 8.86 -31.11
CA SER A 457 -21.98 8.47 -30.89
C SER A 457 -22.57 7.54 -31.99
N GLY A 458 -21.71 6.83 -32.72
CA GLY A 458 -22.06 6.08 -33.91
C GLY A 458 -21.38 4.71 -34.08
N GLN A 459 -21.09 3.95 -33.02
CA GLN A 459 -20.74 2.53 -33.16
C GLN A 459 -21.37 1.67 -32.08
#